data_632d3d4a84ceb57cb59e3251add4fefd
#
_entry.id   632d3d4a84ceb57cb59e3251add4fefd
#
_cell.length_a   1.000
_cell.length_b   1.000
_cell.length_c   1.000
_cell.angle_alpha   90.00
_cell.angle_beta   90.00
_cell.angle_gamma   90.00
#
_symmetry.space_group_name_H-M   'P 1'
#
loop_
_entity.id
_entity.type
_entity.pdbx_description
1 polymer ?
#
loop_
_entity_poly.entity_id
_entity_poly.type
_entity_poly.pdbx_seq_one_letter_code
_entity_poly.pdbx_strand_id
1 'polypeptide(L)'
;MTSRALVSEAMQGRADRLPLYFWLADPKLEATIGDIVGVRCWFKCLDFFEEGGPFKRGVETRREWCNRIDPDAYKWPTVDDLVAEMDEIVADTIKVDRTKSFQLEILGPTEYSESSCSSGKTPQAKRLGQISHQFDFSILTVLNPKKADMIHAKFFYLSRQIIKRAIEYDEIDSIRIADDFCGYMGSIYKPEFAFTIVRRQVELGRAITKGGKYSILHSDGDLTKYITAMAEGYSGFHPLDIRPKSTPAAAREWASALAAVRRLLPDAIFFTGIPIDLLCNSKVSEEELVDVAKCVIDQVGLDRLILTTTHRPYPGWSFRDFENKAKAIREYVQSISHSPF
;
A
#
# COMPACT_ATOMS: atom_id res chain seq x y z
N MET A 1 -20.40 -19.48 3.43
CA MET A 1 -19.09 -18.97 3.92
C MET A 1 -19.18 -17.46 4.02
N THR A 2 -18.72 -16.83 5.12
CA THR A 2 -18.64 -15.38 5.24
C THR A 2 -17.43 -14.86 4.43
N SER A 3 -17.42 -13.59 4.04
CA SER A 3 -16.25 -12.97 3.38
C SER A 3 -14.98 -13.12 4.21
N ARG A 4 -15.08 -12.97 5.53
CA ARG A 4 -13.94 -13.14 6.45
C ARG A 4 -13.34 -14.55 6.38
N ALA A 5 -14.18 -15.58 6.39
CA ALA A 5 -13.73 -16.96 6.27
C ALA A 5 -13.08 -17.22 4.89
N LEU A 6 -13.70 -16.73 3.81
CA LEU A 6 -13.15 -16.85 2.46
C LEU A 6 -11.76 -16.22 2.34
N VAL A 7 -11.58 -14.99 2.84
CA VAL A 7 -10.29 -14.29 2.81
C VAL A 7 -9.24 -15.04 3.63
N SER A 8 -9.62 -15.54 4.82
CA SER A 8 -8.73 -16.34 5.67
C SER A 8 -8.26 -17.61 4.94
N GLU A 9 -9.16 -18.33 4.27
CA GLU A 9 -8.79 -19.53 3.52
C GLU A 9 -7.92 -19.22 2.31
N ALA A 10 -8.20 -18.12 1.59
CA ALA A 10 -7.37 -17.68 0.48
C ALA A 10 -5.94 -17.33 0.93
N MET A 11 -5.80 -16.63 2.05
CA MET A 11 -4.48 -16.32 2.62
C MET A 11 -3.70 -17.57 3.03
N GLN A 12 -4.39 -18.68 3.31
CA GLN A 12 -3.81 -19.98 3.65
C GLN A 12 -3.63 -20.91 2.43
N GLY A 13 -4.02 -20.47 1.24
CA GLY A 13 -3.95 -21.27 0.02
C GLY A 13 -4.98 -22.41 -0.03
N ARG A 14 -6.17 -22.22 0.52
CA ARG A 14 -7.21 -23.25 0.60
C ARG A 14 -8.57 -22.81 0.06
N ALA A 15 -8.67 -21.59 -0.46
CA ALA A 15 -9.95 -21.07 -0.93
C ALA A 15 -10.35 -21.72 -2.27
N ASP A 16 -11.61 -22.08 -2.36
CA ASP A 16 -12.27 -22.57 -3.58
C ASP A 16 -12.80 -21.43 -4.47
N ARG A 17 -12.73 -20.19 -3.99
CA ARG A 17 -13.14 -18.97 -4.67
C ARG A 17 -12.17 -17.83 -4.38
N LEU A 18 -11.94 -16.97 -5.37
CA LEU A 18 -11.11 -15.77 -5.20
C LEU A 18 -11.83 -14.70 -4.38
N PRO A 19 -11.22 -14.18 -3.31
CA PRO A 19 -11.71 -12.98 -2.67
C PRO A 19 -11.42 -11.74 -3.54
N LEU A 20 -12.32 -10.75 -3.41
CA LEU A 20 -12.21 -9.46 -4.09
C LEU A 20 -11.95 -8.33 -3.11
N TYR A 21 -11.04 -7.45 -3.44
CA TYR A 21 -10.81 -6.22 -2.70
C TYR A 21 -10.70 -5.02 -3.64
N PHE A 22 -11.66 -4.12 -3.55
CA PHE A 22 -11.61 -2.83 -4.25
C PHE A 22 -11.16 -1.75 -3.26
N TRP A 23 -9.95 -1.31 -3.38
CA TRP A 23 -9.38 -0.29 -2.50
C TRP A 23 -9.88 1.11 -2.88
N LEU A 24 -10.91 1.63 -2.21
CA LEU A 24 -11.66 2.83 -2.63
C LEU A 24 -11.54 4.02 -1.69
N ALA A 25 -11.04 3.85 -0.49
CA ALA A 25 -11.07 4.84 0.59
C ALA A 25 -12.51 5.15 1.11
N ASP A 26 -13.48 4.30 0.80
CA ASP A 26 -14.85 4.33 1.34
C ASP A 26 -15.21 2.93 1.89
N PRO A 27 -15.14 2.73 3.22
CA PRO A 27 -15.40 1.43 3.84
C PRO A 27 -16.80 0.85 3.54
N LYS A 28 -17.83 1.69 3.38
CA LYS A 28 -19.19 1.24 3.07
C LYS A 28 -19.28 0.70 1.65
N LEU A 29 -18.66 1.39 0.71
CA LEU A 29 -18.63 0.95 -0.68
C LEU A 29 -17.76 -0.31 -0.82
N GLU A 30 -16.60 -0.37 -0.17
CA GLU A 30 -15.76 -1.57 -0.13
C GLU A 30 -16.51 -2.77 0.42
N ALA A 31 -17.28 -2.61 1.52
CA ALA A 31 -18.13 -3.67 2.07
C ALA A 31 -19.20 -4.15 1.09
N THR A 32 -19.75 -3.24 0.29
CA THR A 32 -20.83 -3.58 -0.68
C THR A 32 -20.31 -4.40 -1.85
N ILE A 33 -19.11 -4.13 -2.35
CA ILE A 33 -18.62 -4.69 -3.61
C ILE A 33 -17.49 -5.70 -3.46
N GLY A 34 -16.82 -5.76 -2.30
CA GLY A 34 -15.68 -6.64 -2.02
C GLY A 34 -15.87 -7.53 -0.80
N ASP A 35 -14.87 -8.31 -0.51
CA ASP A 35 -14.79 -9.22 0.65
C ASP A 35 -13.92 -8.64 1.79
N ILE A 36 -13.15 -7.58 1.50
CA ILE A 36 -12.25 -6.89 2.43
C ILE A 36 -12.65 -5.43 2.56
N VAL A 37 -12.56 -4.91 3.77
CA VAL A 37 -12.73 -3.49 4.12
C VAL A 37 -11.43 -2.93 4.67
N GLY A 38 -10.97 -1.82 4.11
CA GLY A 38 -9.78 -1.14 4.57
C GLY A 38 -10.04 -0.25 5.78
N VAL A 39 -9.29 -0.46 6.86
CA VAL A 39 -9.24 0.40 8.05
C VAL A 39 -8.00 1.28 7.91
N ARG A 40 -8.18 2.56 7.57
CA ARG A 40 -7.06 3.46 7.19
C ARG A 40 -6.67 4.37 8.33
N CYS A 41 -5.57 4.04 8.96
CA CYS A 41 -4.98 4.87 10.01
C CYS A 41 -3.97 5.87 9.39
N TRP A 42 -4.50 6.85 8.69
CA TRP A 42 -3.75 8.01 8.19
C TRP A 42 -3.92 9.14 9.21
N PHE A 43 -3.01 9.18 10.15
CA PHE A 43 -3.13 9.98 11.37
C PHE A 43 -3.20 11.48 11.10
N LYS A 44 -4.28 12.12 11.57
CA LYS A 44 -4.49 13.56 11.45
C LYS A 44 -3.44 14.36 12.23
N CYS A 45 -2.94 13.82 13.33
CA CYS A 45 -1.88 14.47 14.10
C CYS A 45 -0.57 14.61 13.28
N LEU A 46 -0.45 13.91 12.14
CA LEU A 46 0.63 14.07 11.18
C LEU A 46 0.32 15.09 10.08
N ASP A 47 -0.89 15.61 9.96
CA ASP A 47 -1.26 16.67 8.99
C ASP A 47 -0.41 17.92 9.19
N PHE A 48 0.12 18.12 10.39
CA PHE A 48 1.11 19.15 10.69
C PHE A 48 2.31 19.12 9.72
N PHE A 49 2.71 17.96 9.22
CA PHE A 49 3.73 17.84 8.19
C PHE A 49 3.23 18.34 6.83
N GLU A 50 1.95 18.23 6.54
CA GLU A 50 1.36 18.72 5.30
C GLU A 50 1.20 20.24 5.29
N GLU A 51 0.99 20.89 6.44
CA GLU A 51 0.68 22.31 6.57
C GLU A 51 1.88 23.25 6.78
N GLY A 52 3.09 22.75 6.85
CA GLY A 52 4.26 23.60 7.03
C GLY A 52 5.23 23.16 8.14
N GLY A 53 5.25 21.86 8.43
CA GLY A 53 6.11 21.29 9.46
C GLY A 53 7.59 21.72 9.39
N PRO A 54 8.36 21.56 10.47
CA PRO A 54 9.70 22.13 10.63
C PRO A 54 10.72 21.60 9.64
N PHE A 55 10.42 20.47 8.99
CA PHE A 55 11.28 19.90 7.98
C PHE A 55 10.97 20.39 6.57
N LYS A 56 9.91 21.17 6.37
CA LYS A 56 9.57 21.68 5.04
C LYS A 56 10.58 22.70 4.54
N ARG A 57 10.87 22.58 3.25
CA ARG A 57 11.75 23.50 2.56
C ARG A 57 11.00 24.79 2.22
N GLY A 58 11.64 25.93 2.49
CA GLY A 58 11.20 27.26 2.05
C GLY A 58 11.83 27.65 0.72
N VAL A 59 12.31 28.90 0.65
CA VAL A 59 12.98 29.47 -0.53
C VAL A 59 14.48 29.17 -0.59
N GLU A 60 15.03 28.55 0.47
CA GLU A 60 16.43 28.19 0.56
C GLU A 60 16.83 27.12 -0.48
N THR A 61 18.14 27.05 -0.76
CA THR A 61 18.71 25.96 -1.53
C THR A 61 18.53 24.62 -0.80
N ARG A 62 18.57 23.49 -1.53
CA ARG A 62 18.47 22.15 -0.91
C ARG A 62 19.58 21.91 0.13
N ARG A 63 20.77 22.42 -0.10
CA ARG A 63 21.89 22.27 0.85
C ARG A 63 21.65 23.06 2.13
N GLU A 64 21.19 24.30 2.02
CA GLU A 64 20.84 25.13 3.19
C GLU A 64 19.72 24.47 3.98
N TRP A 65 18.68 23.98 3.31
CA TRP A 65 17.60 23.24 3.93
C TRP A 65 18.10 21.99 4.68
N CYS A 66 18.93 21.13 4.04
CA CYS A 66 19.48 19.94 4.68
C CYS A 66 20.35 20.27 5.92
N ASN A 67 21.04 21.42 5.90
CA ASN A 67 21.82 21.88 7.05
C ASN A 67 20.93 22.42 8.19
N ARG A 68 19.83 23.11 7.84
CA ARG A 68 18.88 23.72 8.79
C ARG A 68 18.06 22.68 9.57
N ILE A 69 17.69 21.56 8.93
CA ILE A 69 16.89 20.51 9.58
C ILE A 69 17.55 20.08 10.90
N ASP A 70 16.75 20.08 11.97
CA ASP A 70 17.15 19.60 13.29
C ASP A 70 16.08 18.60 13.81
N PRO A 71 16.27 17.29 13.61
CA PRO A 71 15.33 16.29 14.09
C PRO A 71 15.19 16.23 15.61
N ASP A 72 16.21 16.67 16.37
CA ASP A 72 16.19 16.66 17.83
C ASP A 72 15.35 17.82 18.40
N ALA A 73 15.28 18.93 17.68
CA ALA A 73 14.46 20.08 18.07
C ALA A 73 12.97 19.92 17.70
N TYR A 74 12.61 18.85 16.94
CA TYR A 74 11.24 18.66 16.50
C TYR A 74 10.33 18.08 17.59
N LYS A 75 9.13 18.63 17.73
CA LYS A 75 8.09 18.12 18.61
C LYS A 75 7.35 16.95 17.92
N TRP A 76 7.83 15.75 18.15
CA TRP A 76 7.24 14.55 17.60
C TRP A 76 5.86 14.23 18.21
N PRO A 77 4.93 13.63 17.44
CA PRO A 77 3.68 13.14 18.00
C PRO A 77 3.97 12.05 19.04
N THR A 78 3.11 11.96 20.04
CA THR A 78 3.22 10.91 21.06
C THR A 78 2.63 9.60 20.56
N VAL A 79 3.07 8.49 21.12
CA VAL A 79 2.49 7.17 20.83
C VAL A 79 1.02 7.13 21.26
N ASP A 80 0.70 7.75 22.38
CA ASP A 80 -0.66 7.75 22.95
C ASP A 80 -1.65 8.49 22.02
N ASP A 81 -1.24 9.62 21.42
CA ASP A 81 -2.07 10.34 20.44
C ASP A 81 -2.37 9.48 19.22
N LEU A 82 -1.34 8.81 18.68
CA LEU A 82 -1.48 7.92 17.51
C LEU A 82 -2.36 6.70 17.80
N VAL A 83 -2.20 6.12 18.98
CA VAL A 83 -3.00 4.96 19.42
C VAL A 83 -4.45 5.36 19.64
N ALA A 84 -4.72 6.48 20.29
CA ALA A 84 -6.07 6.97 20.52
C ALA A 84 -6.81 7.23 19.19
N GLU A 85 -6.14 7.86 18.23
CA GLU A 85 -6.71 8.10 16.89
C GLU A 85 -6.96 6.78 16.15
N MET A 86 -6.05 5.80 16.25
CA MET A 86 -6.24 4.47 15.67
C MET A 86 -7.41 3.73 16.29
N ASP A 87 -7.56 3.76 17.63
CA ASP A 87 -8.67 3.14 18.34
C ASP A 87 -10.03 3.67 17.87
N GLU A 88 -10.15 5.00 17.65
CA GLU A 88 -11.34 5.62 17.11
C GLU A 88 -11.64 5.14 15.68
N ILE A 89 -10.66 5.18 14.80
CA ILE A 89 -10.80 4.77 13.38
C ILE A 89 -11.20 3.31 13.29
N VAL A 90 -10.55 2.42 14.04
CA VAL A 90 -10.87 0.98 14.05
C VAL A 90 -12.31 0.78 14.55
N ALA A 91 -12.66 1.36 15.70
CA ALA A 91 -13.99 1.22 16.30
C ALA A 91 -15.12 1.68 15.37
N ASP A 92 -14.88 2.70 14.56
CA ASP A 92 -15.88 3.20 13.61
C ASP A 92 -15.96 2.34 12.34
N THR A 93 -14.82 1.89 11.82
CA THR A 93 -14.79 1.14 10.56
C THR A 93 -15.36 -0.27 10.70
N ILE A 94 -15.08 -0.99 11.80
CA ILE A 94 -15.56 -2.37 11.99
C ILE A 94 -17.10 -2.47 12.12
N LYS A 95 -17.79 -1.37 12.36
CA LYS A 95 -19.26 -1.33 12.44
C LYS A 95 -19.93 -1.47 11.07
N VAL A 96 -19.20 -1.25 9.98
CA VAL A 96 -19.75 -1.21 8.61
C VAL A 96 -20.35 -2.56 8.22
N ASP A 97 -19.61 -3.66 8.36
CA ASP A 97 -20.10 -5.02 8.11
C ASP A 97 -19.14 -6.04 8.76
N ARG A 98 -19.53 -6.61 9.87
CA ARG A 98 -18.74 -7.59 10.63
C ARG A 98 -18.54 -8.95 9.95
N THR A 99 -19.19 -9.20 8.82
CA THR A 99 -19.00 -10.43 8.04
C THR A 99 -17.80 -10.35 7.09
N LYS A 100 -17.27 -9.14 6.92
CA LYS A 100 -16.10 -8.85 6.07
C LYS A 100 -14.79 -9.11 6.80
N SER A 101 -13.75 -9.30 6.01
CA SER A 101 -12.37 -9.24 6.49
C SER A 101 -11.92 -7.79 6.62
N PHE A 102 -11.19 -7.46 7.67
CA PHE A 102 -10.67 -6.10 7.87
C PHE A 102 -9.14 -6.08 7.71
N GLN A 103 -8.69 -5.19 6.83
CA GLN A 103 -7.28 -4.91 6.64
C GLN A 103 -6.94 -3.52 7.20
N LEU A 104 -6.17 -3.47 8.28
CA LEU A 104 -5.67 -2.22 8.81
C LEU A 104 -4.49 -1.72 7.98
N GLU A 105 -4.55 -0.47 7.53
CA GLU A 105 -3.51 0.18 6.75
C GLU A 105 -2.87 1.31 7.53
N ILE A 106 -1.54 1.28 7.62
CA ILE A 106 -0.71 2.36 8.15
C ILE A 106 0.33 2.75 7.11
N LEU A 107 0.72 4.01 7.09
CA LEU A 107 1.85 4.46 6.30
C LEU A 107 3.15 3.97 6.93
N GLY A 108 4.11 3.65 6.08
CA GLY A 108 5.44 3.21 6.51
C GLY A 108 6.38 4.36 6.85
N PRO A 109 7.54 4.05 7.43
CA PRO A 109 8.53 5.06 7.84
C PRO A 109 9.05 5.94 6.71
N THR A 110 9.15 5.39 5.47
CA THR A 110 9.62 6.14 4.31
C THR A 110 8.59 7.16 3.87
N GLU A 111 7.32 6.75 3.73
CA GLU A 111 6.20 7.63 3.42
C GLU A 111 6.07 8.80 4.41
N TYR A 112 6.14 8.50 5.71
CA TYR A 112 6.13 9.55 6.73
C TYR A 112 7.36 10.46 6.63
N SER A 113 8.54 9.91 6.33
CA SER A 113 9.76 10.70 6.17
C SER A 113 9.68 11.62 4.96
N GLU A 114 9.15 11.14 3.84
CA GLU A 114 8.93 11.93 2.63
C GLU A 114 7.89 13.01 2.87
N SER A 115 6.76 12.69 3.47
CA SER A 115 5.72 13.65 3.81
C SER A 115 6.23 14.75 4.75
N SER A 116 7.04 14.39 5.75
CA SER A 116 7.62 15.33 6.71
C SER A 116 8.61 16.31 6.07
N CYS A 117 9.33 15.88 5.06
CA CYS A 117 10.35 16.67 4.35
C CYS A 117 9.79 17.39 3.12
N SER A 118 8.61 17.07 2.69
CA SER A 118 7.96 17.61 1.50
C SER A 118 7.81 19.14 1.62
N SER A 119 8.15 19.87 0.56
CA SER A 119 8.07 21.34 0.52
C SER A 119 6.64 21.89 0.51
N GLY A 120 5.65 21.04 0.70
CA GLY A 120 4.24 21.40 0.83
C GLY A 120 3.58 21.80 -0.49
N LYS A 121 2.28 21.78 -0.49
CA LYS A 121 1.42 22.29 -1.57
C LYS A 121 1.44 23.82 -1.59
N THR A 122 2.62 24.45 -1.76
CA THR A 122 2.65 25.90 -1.89
C THR A 122 1.91 26.32 -3.14
N PRO A 123 1.21 27.48 -3.13
CA PRO A 123 0.57 28.03 -4.33
C PRO A 123 1.55 28.20 -5.51
N GLN A 124 2.84 28.41 -5.23
CA GLN A 124 3.91 28.50 -6.23
C GLN A 124 4.27 27.15 -6.84
N ALA A 125 4.35 26.06 -6.04
CA ALA A 125 4.61 24.73 -6.57
C ALA A 125 3.45 24.26 -7.48
N LYS A 126 2.21 24.57 -7.14
CA LYS A 126 1.04 24.34 -8.01
C LYS A 126 1.09 25.13 -9.33
N ARG A 127 1.56 26.39 -9.30
CA ARG A 127 1.69 27.23 -10.52
C ARG A 127 2.76 26.73 -11.48
N LEU A 128 3.80 26.08 -10.99
CA LEU A 128 4.93 25.61 -11.80
C LEU A 128 4.75 24.19 -12.32
N GLY A 129 3.60 23.54 -12.06
CA GLY A 129 3.38 22.15 -12.46
C GLY A 129 4.44 21.19 -11.86
N GLN A 130 5.14 21.64 -10.83
CA GLN A 130 6.14 20.83 -10.16
C GLN A 130 5.43 19.70 -9.39
N ILE A 131 5.55 18.52 -9.96
CA ILE A 131 5.15 17.28 -9.32
C ILE A 131 6.05 17.13 -8.09
N SER A 132 5.41 17.26 -6.93
CA SER A 132 5.71 16.86 -5.57
C SER A 132 7.13 16.32 -5.30
N HIS A 133 7.74 16.81 -4.47
CA HIS A 133 8.11 16.74 -3.07
C HIS A 133 8.61 15.36 -2.56
N GLN A 134 8.33 14.23 -3.16
CA GLN A 134 8.83 12.90 -2.83
C GLN A 134 10.36 12.81 -2.85
N PHE A 135 11.03 13.73 -3.53
CA PHE A 135 12.47 13.72 -3.68
C PHE A 135 13.24 14.51 -2.61
N ASP A 136 12.59 15.32 -1.79
CA ASP A 136 13.34 16.13 -0.81
C ASP A 136 13.92 15.25 0.29
N PHE A 137 13.22 14.23 0.76
CA PHE A 137 13.79 13.26 1.69
C PHE A 137 14.88 12.41 1.03
N SER A 138 14.69 11.95 -0.20
CA SER A 138 15.72 11.20 -0.93
C SER A 138 16.99 12.03 -1.11
N ILE A 139 16.87 13.33 -1.34
CA ILE A 139 18.01 14.25 -1.40
C ILE A 139 18.68 14.41 -0.02
N LEU A 140 17.89 14.48 1.06
CA LEU A 140 18.44 14.51 2.41
C LEU A 140 19.28 13.27 2.71
N THR A 141 18.85 12.08 2.23
CA THR A 141 19.64 10.84 2.39
C THR A 141 21.03 10.90 1.73
N VAL A 142 21.17 11.77 0.73
CA VAL A 142 22.44 11.99 0.01
C VAL A 142 23.27 13.07 0.65
N LEU A 143 22.67 14.21 0.98
CA LEU A 143 23.38 15.39 1.46
C LEU A 143 23.66 15.36 2.97
N ASN A 144 22.78 14.74 3.74
CA ASN A 144 22.94 14.57 5.18
C ASN A 144 22.33 13.24 5.66
N PRO A 145 22.97 12.10 5.36
CA PRO A 145 22.43 10.76 5.64
C PRO A 145 22.18 10.53 7.13
N LYS A 146 22.93 11.17 8.02
CA LYS A 146 22.73 11.05 9.47
C LYS A 146 21.37 11.63 9.88
N LYS A 147 21.04 12.84 9.45
CA LYS A 147 19.73 13.44 9.76
C LYS A 147 18.56 12.67 9.11
N ALA A 148 18.75 12.19 7.87
CA ALA A 148 17.77 11.34 7.22
C ALA A 148 17.52 10.06 8.02
N ASP A 149 18.58 9.41 8.49
CA ASP A 149 18.44 8.20 9.32
C ASP A 149 17.75 8.48 10.66
N MET A 150 18.02 9.61 11.30
CA MET A 150 17.35 10.03 12.55
C MET A 150 15.82 10.19 12.32
N ILE A 151 15.41 10.87 11.24
CA ILE A 151 13.99 11.06 10.89
C ILE A 151 13.34 9.70 10.63
N HIS A 152 13.91 8.91 9.75
CA HIS A 152 13.36 7.59 9.39
C HIS A 152 13.32 6.62 10.59
N ALA A 153 14.36 6.64 11.44
CA ALA A 153 14.40 5.83 12.66
C ALA A 153 13.29 6.23 13.64
N LYS A 154 12.95 7.51 13.73
CA LYS A 154 11.87 7.98 14.59
C LYS A 154 10.52 7.50 14.09
N PHE A 155 10.23 7.63 12.79
CA PHE A 155 9.01 7.08 12.20
C PHE A 155 8.95 5.55 12.30
N PHE A 156 10.06 4.87 12.11
CA PHE A 156 10.13 3.43 12.33
C PHE A 156 9.78 3.05 13.78
N TYR A 157 10.29 3.79 14.76
CA TYR A 157 9.93 3.59 16.17
C TYR A 157 8.42 3.77 16.39
N LEU A 158 7.83 4.86 15.86
CA LEU A 158 6.39 5.13 15.97
C LEU A 158 5.56 4.03 15.31
N SER A 159 5.90 3.61 14.08
CA SER A 159 5.24 2.50 13.39
C SER A 159 5.27 1.21 14.20
N ARG A 160 6.40 0.90 14.85
CA ARG A 160 6.48 -0.27 15.75
C ARG A 160 5.54 -0.19 16.94
N GLN A 161 5.36 1.00 17.54
CA GLN A 161 4.43 1.15 18.68
C GLN A 161 2.97 1.02 18.21
N ILE A 162 2.63 1.60 17.07
CA ILE A 162 1.32 1.46 16.45
C ILE A 162 1.01 -0.02 16.14
N ILE A 163 1.97 -0.75 15.56
CA ILE A 163 1.81 -2.18 15.27
C ILE A 163 1.54 -2.99 16.55
N LYS A 164 2.22 -2.70 17.66
CA LYS A 164 1.97 -3.38 18.92
C LYS A 164 0.52 -3.27 19.37
N ARG A 165 -0.12 -2.13 19.16
CA ARG A 165 -1.54 -1.95 19.45
C ARG A 165 -2.41 -2.58 18.38
N ALA A 166 -2.04 -2.45 17.10
CA ALA A 166 -2.82 -2.95 15.97
C ALA A 166 -3.02 -4.48 15.99
N ILE A 167 -2.03 -5.24 16.46
CA ILE A 167 -2.14 -6.71 16.58
C ILE A 167 -3.11 -7.18 17.67
N GLU A 168 -3.51 -6.30 18.59
CA GLU A 168 -4.42 -6.63 19.68
C GLU A 168 -5.91 -6.60 19.27
N TYR A 169 -6.24 -6.04 18.08
CA TYR A 169 -7.62 -6.04 17.59
C TYR A 169 -7.98 -7.40 16.99
N ASP A 170 -8.93 -8.10 17.60
CA ASP A 170 -9.40 -9.40 17.11
C ASP A 170 -10.11 -9.30 15.75
N GLU A 171 -10.71 -8.16 15.46
CA GLU A 171 -11.43 -7.90 14.21
C GLU A 171 -10.50 -7.72 13.01
N ILE A 172 -9.27 -7.29 13.23
CA ILE A 172 -8.29 -7.06 12.16
C ILE A 172 -7.64 -8.39 11.77
N ASP A 173 -7.73 -8.77 10.52
CA ASP A 173 -7.17 -10.03 9.99
C ASP A 173 -5.77 -9.83 9.39
N SER A 174 -5.53 -8.67 8.79
CA SER A 174 -4.24 -8.32 8.19
C SER A 174 -3.86 -6.86 8.45
N ILE A 175 -2.57 -6.60 8.50
CA ILE A 175 -2.01 -5.25 8.62
C ILE A 175 -1.17 -4.96 7.39
N ARG A 176 -1.55 -3.91 6.65
CA ARG A 176 -0.84 -3.42 5.48
C ARG A 176 0.02 -2.22 5.85
N ILE A 177 1.30 -2.28 5.53
CA ILE A 177 2.21 -1.15 5.61
C ILE A 177 2.39 -0.60 4.20
N ALA A 178 2.00 0.65 3.97
CA ALA A 178 2.20 1.36 2.71
C ALA A 178 3.48 2.19 2.80
N ASP A 179 4.50 1.81 2.01
CA ASP A 179 5.83 2.43 2.09
C ASP A 179 6.53 2.40 0.73
N ASP A 180 6.35 3.46 -0.05
CA ASP A 180 6.88 3.58 -1.40
C ASP A 180 8.34 4.04 -1.36
N PHE A 181 9.27 3.19 -1.76
CA PHE A 181 10.69 3.51 -1.85
C PHE A 181 11.34 3.11 -3.18
N CYS A 182 10.53 2.58 -4.09
CA CYS A 182 10.92 2.22 -5.44
C CYS A 182 10.07 2.95 -6.48
N GLY A 183 10.67 3.25 -7.63
CA GLY A 183 9.96 3.56 -8.87
C GLY A 183 10.13 2.39 -9.85
N TYR A 184 9.67 2.54 -11.09
CA TYR A 184 9.82 1.50 -12.12
C TYR A 184 11.28 1.20 -12.51
N MET A 185 12.23 2.04 -12.12
CA MET A 185 13.67 1.84 -12.32
C MET A 185 14.37 1.27 -11.07
N GLY A 186 13.60 0.82 -10.08
CA GLY A 186 14.10 0.36 -8.78
C GLY A 186 14.11 1.45 -7.72
N SER A 187 14.91 1.26 -6.66
CA SER A 187 14.95 2.19 -5.53
C SER A 187 15.33 3.62 -5.93
N ILE A 188 14.58 4.59 -5.40
CA ILE A 188 14.87 6.03 -5.52
C ILE A 188 15.97 6.50 -4.54
N TYR A 189 16.39 5.63 -3.64
CA TYR A 189 17.43 5.86 -2.64
C TYR A 189 18.73 5.21 -3.03
N LYS A 190 19.86 5.75 -2.49
CA LYS A 190 21.16 5.08 -2.60
C LYS A 190 21.11 3.69 -1.96
N PRO A 191 21.91 2.72 -2.45
CA PRO A 191 21.88 1.34 -1.97
C PRO A 191 21.96 1.21 -0.46
N GLU A 192 22.83 1.98 0.20
CA GLU A 192 23.06 1.90 1.64
C GLU A 192 21.79 2.29 2.43
N PHE A 193 21.09 3.32 1.96
CA PHE A 193 19.85 3.76 2.60
C PHE A 193 18.68 2.83 2.24
N ALA A 194 18.61 2.35 1.00
CA ALA A 194 17.63 1.36 0.58
C ALA A 194 17.72 0.08 1.44
N PHE A 195 18.92 -0.42 1.73
CA PHE A 195 19.10 -1.55 2.65
C PHE A 195 18.65 -1.24 4.09
N THR A 196 18.80 0.00 4.53
CA THR A 196 18.27 0.43 5.83
C THR A 196 16.74 0.38 5.84
N ILE A 197 16.08 0.86 4.78
CA ILE A 197 14.63 0.76 4.61
C ILE A 197 14.21 -0.71 4.63
N VAL A 198 14.81 -1.56 3.79
CA VAL A 198 14.49 -3.00 3.69
C VAL A 198 14.58 -3.68 5.06
N ARG A 199 15.68 -3.47 5.78
CA ARG A 199 15.87 -4.07 7.11
C ARG A 199 14.76 -3.64 8.09
N ARG A 200 14.42 -2.36 8.12
CA ARG A 200 13.37 -1.83 9.00
C ARG A 200 11.99 -2.37 8.60
N GLN A 201 11.70 -2.46 7.32
CA GLN A 201 10.46 -3.05 6.81
C GLN A 201 10.32 -4.52 7.20
N VAL A 202 11.37 -5.33 7.00
CA VAL A 202 11.38 -6.74 7.42
C VAL A 202 11.10 -6.88 8.93
N GLU A 203 11.65 -5.98 9.75
CA GLU A 203 11.40 -5.98 11.20
C GLU A 203 9.93 -5.65 11.54
N LEU A 204 9.30 -4.68 10.83
CA LEU A 204 7.88 -4.36 10.99
C LEU A 204 7.00 -5.53 10.57
N GLY A 205 7.25 -6.12 9.39
CA GLY A 205 6.50 -7.27 8.91
C GLY A 205 6.58 -8.46 9.87
N ARG A 206 7.78 -8.75 10.39
CA ARG A 206 7.98 -9.80 11.42
C ARG A 206 7.22 -9.50 12.72
N ALA A 207 7.14 -8.25 13.13
CA ALA A 207 6.38 -7.88 14.32
C ALA A 207 4.88 -8.17 14.16
N ILE A 208 4.32 -7.87 12.99
CA ILE A 208 2.93 -8.18 12.65
C ILE A 208 2.68 -9.69 12.64
N THR A 209 3.54 -10.44 11.94
CA THR A 209 3.39 -11.90 11.80
C THR A 209 3.52 -12.62 13.14
N LYS A 210 4.47 -12.20 13.98
CA LYS A 210 4.60 -12.73 15.36
C LYS A 210 3.39 -12.42 16.24
N GLY A 211 2.66 -11.34 15.95
CA GLY A 211 1.40 -10.98 16.58
C GLY A 211 0.19 -11.77 16.05
N GLY A 212 0.39 -12.75 15.16
CA GLY A 212 -0.68 -13.61 14.64
C GLY A 212 -1.51 -12.99 13.52
N LYS A 213 -1.08 -11.87 12.94
CA LYS A 213 -1.75 -11.22 11.81
C LYS A 213 -0.99 -11.43 10.50
N TYR A 214 -1.70 -11.41 9.37
CA TYR A 214 -1.03 -11.37 8.06
C TYR A 214 -0.41 -10.00 7.83
N SER A 215 0.87 -9.98 7.49
CA SER A 215 1.62 -8.75 7.17
C SER A 215 1.68 -8.55 5.66
N ILE A 216 1.19 -7.40 5.18
CA ILE A 216 1.16 -7.07 3.76
C ILE A 216 1.99 -5.81 3.52
N LEU A 217 2.96 -5.89 2.62
CA LEU A 217 3.69 -4.72 2.15
C LEU A 217 2.98 -4.13 0.94
N HIS A 218 2.59 -2.87 1.03
CA HIS A 218 2.24 -2.08 -0.15
C HIS A 218 3.43 -1.20 -0.51
N SER A 219 3.85 -1.28 -1.76
CA SER A 219 4.80 -0.34 -2.32
C SER A 219 4.59 -0.27 -3.83
N ASP A 220 4.39 0.93 -4.33
CA ASP A 220 4.41 1.19 -5.75
C ASP A 220 5.83 1.02 -6.31
N GLY A 221 5.93 0.72 -7.62
CA GLY A 221 7.18 0.53 -8.30
C GLY A 221 7.78 -0.88 -8.22
N ASP A 222 8.96 -1.03 -8.81
CA ASP A 222 9.63 -2.33 -8.97
C ASP A 222 10.43 -2.72 -7.72
N LEU A 223 9.84 -3.59 -6.91
CA LEU A 223 10.45 -4.19 -5.72
C LEU A 223 11.29 -5.44 -5.99
N THR A 224 11.36 -5.96 -7.22
CA THR A 224 11.91 -7.30 -7.50
C THR A 224 13.32 -7.50 -6.94
N LYS A 225 14.14 -6.46 -6.91
CA LYS A 225 15.49 -6.50 -6.32
C LYS A 225 15.49 -6.79 -4.80
N TYR A 226 14.43 -6.42 -4.09
CA TYR A 226 14.36 -6.50 -2.62
C TYR A 226 13.32 -7.51 -2.13
N ILE A 227 12.49 -8.03 -3.03
CA ILE A 227 11.28 -8.77 -2.69
C ILE A 227 11.55 -10.04 -1.87
N THR A 228 12.64 -10.74 -2.19
CA THR A 228 13.04 -11.95 -1.44
C THR A 228 13.43 -11.61 0.00
N ALA A 229 14.16 -10.51 0.20
CA ALA A 229 14.50 -10.06 1.55
C ALA A 229 13.23 -9.59 2.31
N MET A 230 12.32 -8.90 1.62
CA MET A 230 11.04 -8.46 2.21
C MET A 230 10.17 -9.65 2.62
N ALA A 231 10.18 -10.75 1.85
CA ALA A 231 9.44 -11.98 2.16
C ALA A 231 9.90 -12.66 3.46
N GLU A 232 11.06 -12.30 4.01
CA GLU A 232 11.47 -12.76 5.34
C GLU A 232 10.63 -12.16 6.48
N GLY A 233 9.91 -11.06 6.21
CA GLY A 233 9.07 -10.38 7.19
C GLY A 233 7.60 -10.34 6.82
N TYR A 234 7.29 -10.24 5.53
CA TYR A 234 5.93 -10.06 5.04
C TYR A 234 5.30 -11.35 4.52
N SER A 235 4.03 -11.56 4.87
CA SER A 235 3.22 -12.67 4.37
C SER A 235 2.77 -12.44 2.93
N GLY A 236 2.66 -11.19 2.50
CA GLY A 236 2.16 -10.86 1.18
C GLY A 236 2.53 -9.46 0.69
N PHE A 237 2.20 -9.21 -0.58
CA PHE A 237 2.62 -8.01 -1.31
C PHE A 237 1.45 -7.41 -2.11
N HIS A 238 1.42 -6.08 -2.15
CA HIS A 238 0.48 -5.25 -2.91
C HIS A 238 1.24 -4.07 -3.54
N PRO A 239 0.95 -3.61 -4.73
CA PRO A 239 0.18 -4.29 -5.79
C PRO A 239 1.06 -5.13 -6.70
N LEU A 240 2.38 -5.22 -6.44
CA LEU A 240 3.39 -5.79 -7.32
C LEU A 240 3.52 -4.99 -8.63
N ASP A 241 3.75 -3.70 -8.48
CA ASP A 241 3.77 -2.71 -9.55
C ASP A 241 5.10 -2.73 -10.34
N ILE A 242 5.50 -3.93 -10.74
CA ILE A 242 6.82 -4.23 -11.35
C ILE A 242 6.96 -3.75 -12.81
N ARG A 243 5.85 -3.34 -13.44
CA ARG A 243 5.82 -2.81 -14.82
C ARG A 243 4.63 -1.88 -15.01
N PRO A 244 4.70 -0.93 -15.98
CA PRO A 244 3.55 -0.14 -16.39
C PRO A 244 2.37 -1.01 -16.84
N LYS A 245 1.13 -0.59 -16.54
CA LYS A 245 -0.10 -1.33 -16.82
C LYS A 245 -1.28 -0.43 -17.21
N SER A 246 -0.98 0.75 -17.75
CA SER A 246 -1.98 1.77 -18.10
C SER A 246 -2.77 1.50 -19.40
N THR A 247 -2.43 0.45 -20.14
CA THR A 247 -3.19 -0.03 -21.29
C THR A 247 -3.44 -1.53 -21.19
N PRO A 248 -4.50 -2.10 -21.85
CA PRO A 248 -4.74 -3.54 -21.80
C PRO A 248 -3.55 -4.38 -22.27
N ALA A 249 -2.80 -3.93 -23.28
CA ALA A 249 -1.60 -4.61 -23.76
C ALA A 249 -0.48 -4.59 -22.69
N ALA A 250 -0.15 -3.43 -22.15
CA ALA A 250 0.86 -3.30 -21.09
C ALA A 250 0.46 -4.07 -19.82
N ALA A 251 -0.82 -4.11 -19.49
CA ALA A 251 -1.32 -4.86 -18.34
C ALA A 251 -1.17 -6.39 -18.53
N ARG A 252 -1.32 -6.92 -19.75
CA ARG A 252 -1.02 -8.34 -20.05
C ARG A 252 0.48 -8.64 -19.93
N GLU A 253 1.35 -7.73 -20.36
CA GLU A 253 2.80 -7.87 -20.16
C GLU A 253 3.17 -7.84 -18.68
N TRP A 254 2.55 -6.97 -17.91
CA TRP A 254 2.69 -6.93 -16.45
C TRP A 254 2.21 -8.23 -15.81
N ALA A 255 1.04 -8.75 -16.18
CA ALA A 255 0.52 -10.03 -15.71
C ALA A 255 1.50 -11.17 -15.97
N SER A 256 2.09 -11.23 -17.18
CA SER A 256 3.11 -12.23 -17.53
C SER A 256 4.36 -12.09 -16.65
N ALA A 257 4.75 -10.88 -16.28
CA ALA A 257 5.87 -10.64 -15.38
C ALA A 257 5.59 -11.11 -13.93
N LEU A 258 4.32 -11.05 -13.47
CA LEU A 258 3.93 -11.55 -12.14
C LEU A 258 4.20 -13.07 -11.99
N ALA A 259 4.14 -13.86 -13.06
CA ALA A 259 4.48 -15.29 -13.03
C ALA A 259 5.92 -15.54 -12.53
N ALA A 260 6.86 -14.67 -12.88
CA ALA A 260 8.23 -14.78 -12.39
C ALA A 260 8.32 -14.51 -10.88
N VAL A 261 7.57 -13.51 -10.40
CA VAL A 261 7.51 -13.21 -8.96
C VAL A 261 6.81 -14.34 -8.19
N ARG A 262 5.75 -14.94 -8.74
CA ARG A 262 5.08 -16.08 -8.12
C ARG A 262 6.03 -17.29 -8.00
N ARG A 263 6.81 -17.58 -9.02
CA ARG A 263 7.83 -18.67 -8.94
C ARG A 263 8.91 -18.39 -7.90
N LEU A 264 9.27 -17.14 -7.71
CA LEU A 264 10.25 -16.72 -6.71
C LEU A 264 9.67 -16.80 -5.27
N LEU A 265 8.39 -16.51 -5.14
CA LEU A 265 7.67 -16.42 -3.86
C LEU A 265 6.39 -17.28 -3.89
N PRO A 266 6.51 -18.62 -3.93
CA PRO A 266 5.35 -19.51 -4.10
C PRO A 266 4.36 -19.42 -2.93
N ASP A 267 4.84 -19.15 -1.72
CA ASP A 267 4.02 -19.10 -0.50
C ASP A 267 3.52 -17.71 -0.14
N ALA A 268 3.92 -16.66 -0.86
CA ALA A 268 3.48 -15.31 -0.57
C ALA A 268 2.03 -15.06 -1.03
N ILE A 269 1.30 -14.26 -0.26
CA ILE A 269 -0.03 -13.81 -0.62
C ILE A 269 0.11 -12.63 -1.61
N PHE A 270 -0.54 -12.73 -2.76
CA PHE A 270 -0.56 -11.65 -3.74
C PHE A 270 -1.88 -10.89 -3.66
N PHE A 271 -1.80 -9.62 -3.33
CA PHE A 271 -2.87 -8.65 -3.44
C PHE A 271 -2.67 -7.88 -4.74
N THR A 272 -3.31 -8.28 -5.84
CA THR A 272 -3.04 -7.71 -7.17
C THR A 272 -4.13 -8.08 -8.17
N GLY A 273 -4.01 -7.64 -9.40
CA GLY A 273 -4.77 -8.21 -10.53
C GLY A 273 -5.72 -7.25 -11.23
N ILE A 274 -6.14 -6.14 -10.61
CA ILE A 274 -7.06 -5.17 -11.22
C ILE A 274 -6.34 -3.82 -11.38
N PRO A 275 -5.78 -3.50 -12.57
CA PRO A 275 -5.14 -2.21 -12.79
C PRO A 275 -6.12 -1.06 -12.65
N ILE A 276 -5.85 -0.14 -11.71
CA ILE A 276 -6.72 1.00 -11.45
C ILE A 276 -6.83 1.92 -12.68
N ASP A 277 -5.75 2.06 -13.45
CA ASP A 277 -5.73 2.86 -14.67
C ASP A 277 -6.74 2.35 -15.72
N LEU A 278 -6.94 1.02 -15.80
CA LEU A 278 -7.92 0.43 -16.71
C LEU A 278 -9.34 0.49 -16.13
N LEU A 279 -9.46 0.22 -14.83
CA LEU A 279 -10.74 0.24 -14.13
C LEU A 279 -11.41 1.62 -14.22
N CYS A 280 -10.63 2.70 -14.11
CA CYS A 280 -11.12 4.08 -14.14
C CYS A 280 -11.11 4.73 -15.52
N ASN A 281 -10.68 4.04 -16.56
CA ASN A 281 -10.57 4.58 -17.92
C ASN A 281 -11.82 4.25 -18.74
N SER A 282 -12.63 5.27 -19.08
CA SER A 282 -13.87 5.10 -19.87
C SER A 282 -13.64 4.54 -21.29
N LYS A 283 -12.41 4.55 -21.80
CA LYS A 283 -12.06 4.01 -23.12
C LYS A 283 -11.75 2.51 -23.10
N VAL A 284 -11.60 1.92 -21.94
CA VAL A 284 -11.37 0.49 -21.76
C VAL A 284 -12.72 -0.17 -21.51
N SER A 285 -13.05 -1.23 -22.23
CA SER A 285 -14.30 -1.97 -22.03
C SER A 285 -14.24 -2.86 -20.79
N GLU A 286 -15.43 -3.32 -20.35
CA GLU A 286 -15.57 -4.29 -19.28
C GLU A 286 -14.88 -5.62 -19.65
N GLU A 287 -15.03 -6.07 -20.88
CA GLU A 287 -14.42 -7.29 -21.42
C GLU A 287 -12.90 -7.21 -21.41
N GLU A 288 -12.32 -6.10 -21.88
CA GLU A 288 -10.86 -5.90 -21.85
C GLU A 288 -10.30 -5.95 -20.43
N LEU A 289 -11.01 -5.39 -19.44
CA LEU A 289 -10.57 -5.44 -18.05
C LEU A 289 -10.69 -6.87 -17.48
N VAL A 290 -11.77 -7.59 -17.78
CA VAL A 290 -11.95 -8.99 -17.40
C VAL A 290 -10.87 -9.87 -18.01
N ASP A 291 -10.51 -9.65 -19.28
CA ASP A 291 -9.42 -10.38 -19.96
C ASP A 291 -8.07 -10.16 -19.27
N VAL A 292 -7.80 -8.94 -18.79
CA VAL A 292 -6.58 -8.66 -18.02
C VAL A 292 -6.59 -9.40 -16.68
N ALA A 293 -7.72 -9.36 -15.93
CA ALA A 293 -7.85 -10.08 -14.67
C ALA A 293 -7.69 -11.59 -14.88
N LYS A 294 -8.27 -12.15 -15.95
CA LYS A 294 -8.09 -13.54 -16.35
C LYS A 294 -6.61 -13.85 -16.63
N CYS A 295 -5.93 -13.00 -17.40
CA CYS A 295 -4.52 -13.17 -17.68
C CYS A 295 -3.68 -13.22 -16.38
N VAL A 296 -3.98 -12.36 -15.39
CA VAL A 296 -3.31 -12.41 -14.09
C VAL A 296 -3.56 -13.74 -13.40
N ILE A 297 -4.81 -14.20 -13.34
CA ILE A 297 -5.19 -15.47 -12.71
C ILE A 297 -4.47 -16.64 -13.37
N ASP A 298 -4.47 -16.68 -14.71
CA ASP A 298 -3.80 -17.74 -15.49
C ASP A 298 -2.26 -17.78 -15.26
N GLN A 299 -1.65 -16.62 -15.01
CA GLN A 299 -0.21 -16.52 -14.78
C GLN A 299 0.23 -16.73 -13.33
N VAL A 300 -0.60 -16.33 -12.37
CA VAL A 300 -0.27 -16.35 -10.94
C VAL A 300 -0.87 -17.54 -10.22
N GLY A 301 -1.96 -18.11 -10.75
CA GLY A 301 -2.78 -19.13 -10.09
C GLY A 301 -3.78 -18.54 -9.08
N LEU A 302 -4.69 -19.39 -8.61
CA LEU A 302 -5.70 -19.01 -7.62
C LEU A 302 -5.14 -19.03 -6.18
N ASP A 303 -4.10 -19.84 -5.97
CA ASP A 303 -3.55 -20.06 -4.65
C ASP A 303 -2.92 -18.76 -4.09
N ARG A 304 -3.31 -18.38 -2.89
CA ARG A 304 -2.86 -17.18 -2.19
C ARG A 304 -2.97 -15.89 -3.01
N LEU A 305 -4.01 -15.82 -3.88
CA LEU A 305 -4.36 -14.63 -4.63
C LEU A 305 -5.60 -13.96 -4.04
N ILE A 306 -5.48 -12.70 -3.73
CA ILE A 306 -6.59 -11.78 -3.46
C ILE A 306 -6.66 -10.85 -4.67
N LEU A 307 -7.72 -10.96 -5.45
CA LEU A 307 -7.88 -10.11 -6.63
C LEU A 307 -8.26 -8.69 -6.19
N THR A 308 -7.36 -7.75 -6.36
CA THR A 308 -7.53 -6.38 -5.86
C THR A 308 -7.10 -5.32 -6.86
N THR A 309 -7.65 -4.10 -6.67
CA THR A 309 -7.20 -2.92 -7.41
C THR A 309 -5.75 -2.59 -7.03
N THR A 310 -4.94 -2.24 -8.03
CA THR A 310 -3.52 -1.94 -7.83
C THR A 310 -3.28 -0.62 -7.09
N HIS A 311 -4.24 0.28 -7.09
CA HIS A 311 -4.24 1.53 -6.34
C HIS A 311 -5.69 1.97 -6.07
N ARG A 312 -5.89 2.99 -5.23
CA ARG A 312 -7.18 3.69 -5.10
C ARG A 312 -7.44 4.55 -6.33
N PRO A 313 -8.70 4.86 -6.66
CA PRO A 313 -9.03 5.76 -7.76
C PRO A 313 -8.40 7.14 -7.58
N TYR A 314 -7.90 7.70 -8.70
CA TYR A 314 -7.38 9.07 -8.72
C TYR A 314 -8.52 10.09 -8.80
N PRO A 315 -8.34 11.33 -8.33
CA PRO A 315 -9.35 12.38 -8.45
C PRO A 315 -9.83 12.57 -9.90
N GLY A 316 -11.14 12.71 -10.09
CA GLY A 316 -11.74 12.96 -11.41
C GLY A 316 -12.16 11.71 -12.20
N TRP A 317 -12.06 10.51 -11.62
CA TRP A 317 -12.58 9.30 -12.24
C TRP A 317 -14.12 9.23 -12.20
N SER A 318 -14.71 8.47 -13.13
CA SER A 318 -16.15 8.25 -13.21
C SER A 318 -16.59 7.07 -12.36
N PHE A 319 -17.43 7.30 -11.36
CA PHE A 319 -17.99 6.24 -10.53
C PHE A 319 -18.82 5.25 -11.34
N ARG A 320 -19.57 5.71 -12.35
CA ARG A 320 -20.41 4.84 -13.19
C ARG A 320 -19.57 3.83 -13.99
N ASP A 321 -18.48 4.27 -14.59
CA ASP A 321 -17.60 3.39 -15.36
C ASP A 321 -16.92 2.37 -14.44
N PHE A 322 -16.54 2.78 -13.24
CA PHE A 322 -16.02 1.91 -12.20
C PHE A 322 -17.05 0.84 -11.80
N GLU A 323 -18.31 1.22 -11.50
CA GLU A 323 -19.34 0.33 -10.99
C GLU A 323 -19.64 -0.82 -11.97
N ASN A 324 -19.81 -0.52 -13.26
CA ASN A 324 -20.03 -1.51 -14.31
C ASN A 324 -18.88 -2.50 -14.41
N LYS A 325 -17.63 -2.01 -14.44
CA LYS A 325 -16.44 -2.85 -14.52
C LYS A 325 -16.23 -3.69 -13.26
N ALA A 326 -16.45 -3.11 -12.07
CA ALA A 326 -16.38 -3.85 -10.82
C ALA A 326 -17.42 -4.98 -10.79
N LYS A 327 -18.63 -4.74 -11.32
CA LYS A 327 -19.66 -5.76 -11.48
C LYS A 327 -19.22 -6.88 -12.44
N ALA A 328 -18.68 -6.53 -13.60
CA ALA A 328 -18.18 -7.51 -14.57
C ALA A 328 -17.06 -8.41 -13.99
N ILE A 329 -16.10 -7.82 -13.24
CA ILE A 329 -15.09 -8.59 -12.52
C ILE A 329 -15.70 -9.54 -11.49
N ARG A 330 -16.70 -9.08 -10.72
CA ARG A 330 -17.39 -9.93 -9.74
C ARG A 330 -18.10 -11.11 -10.39
N GLU A 331 -18.83 -10.88 -11.47
CA GLU A 331 -19.54 -11.93 -12.25
C GLU A 331 -18.55 -12.95 -12.81
N TYR A 332 -17.42 -12.49 -13.35
CA TYR A 332 -16.35 -13.35 -13.82
C TYR A 332 -15.78 -14.23 -12.69
N VAL A 333 -15.39 -13.61 -11.56
CA VAL A 333 -14.86 -14.36 -10.40
C VAL A 333 -15.86 -15.39 -9.87
N GLN A 334 -17.17 -15.06 -9.86
CA GLN A 334 -18.20 -16.01 -9.48
C GLN A 334 -18.29 -17.19 -10.46
N SER A 335 -18.12 -16.95 -11.75
CA SER A 335 -18.21 -18.00 -12.77
C SER A 335 -17.10 -19.03 -12.69
N ILE A 336 -15.88 -18.62 -12.35
CA ILE A 336 -14.73 -19.54 -12.23
C ILE A 336 -14.77 -20.36 -10.92
N SER A 337 -15.46 -19.88 -9.89
CA SER A 337 -15.56 -20.55 -8.59
C SER A 337 -16.39 -21.82 -8.59
N HIS A 338 -17.14 -22.07 -9.64
CA HIS A 338 -18.01 -23.26 -9.79
C HIS A 338 -17.44 -24.31 -10.76
N SER A 339 -16.28 -24.09 -11.32
CA SER A 339 -15.64 -25.06 -12.21
C SER A 339 -14.75 -25.98 -11.38
N PRO A 340 -15.02 -27.29 -11.29
CA PRO A 340 -14.07 -28.22 -10.68
C PRO A 340 -12.82 -28.28 -11.58
N PHE A 341 -11.67 -27.92 -11.03
CA PHE A 341 -10.38 -28.11 -11.68
C PHE A 341 -9.94 -29.57 -11.59
#